data_ac9a48fa26067653d65300f8c59c4bd4
#
_entry.id   ac9a48fa26067653d65300f8c59c4bd4
#
_cell.length_a   1.000
_cell.length_b   1.000
_cell.length_c   1.000
_cell.angle_alpha   90.00
_cell.angle_beta   90.00
_cell.angle_gamma   90.00
#
_symmetry.space_group_name_H-M   'P 1'
#
loop_
_entity.id
_entity.type
_entity.pdbx_description
1 polymer ?
#
loop_
_entity_poly.entity_id
_entity_poly.type
_entity_poly.pdbx_seq_one_letter_code
_entity_poly.pdbx_strand_id
1 'polypeptide(L)'
;MNSQSTPPVKVEKIFRHPIKSISREEITQIKLERRKALPLDRIWALVHEKSSFDELSNEWQPCTKFLRGSIMPTLSAVESIRTGDQKYTFKHPELKPISLDLSDHADRGTFVNWLLPICSDKFPKPTKLVCVADTALTDTPFQSISINSLDSLEDLSKKAGISLEPERFRGNIWIRTGKPWTEFDWVGELIKIDGVELKVVD
;
A
#
# COMPACT_ATOMS: atom_id res chain seq x y z
N MET A 1 43.36 2.18 6.43
CA MET A 1 42.05 1.59 6.13
C MET A 1 41.05 2.73 6.18
N ASN A 2 40.66 3.26 5.02
CA ASN A 2 39.66 4.32 4.95
C ASN A 2 38.28 3.66 5.21
N SER A 3 37.74 3.90 6.38
CA SER A 3 36.33 3.65 6.63
C SER A 3 35.53 4.67 5.77
N GLN A 4 35.14 4.26 4.57
CA GLN A 4 34.14 5.00 3.82
C GLN A 4 32.86 4.90 4.68
N SER A 5 32.53 6.00 5.34
CA SER A 5 31.25 6.13 6.02
C SER A 5 30.17 5.99 4.98
N THR A 6 29.40 4.91 5.08
CA THR A 6 28.19 4.76 4.29
C THR A 6 27.35 6.04 4.46
N PRO A 7 26.92 6.70 3.37
CA PRO A 7 26.09 7.91 3.50
C PRO A 7 24.86 7.57 4.36
N PRO A 8 24.40 8.50 5.19
CA PRO A 8 23.23 8.28 6.01
C PRO A 8 22.02 7.97 5.11
N VAL A 9 21.29 6.91 5.45
CA VAL A 9 20.02 6.57 4.80
C VAL A 9 19.04 7.72 5.02
N LYS A 10 18.49 8.24 3.93
CA LYS A 10 17.55 9.38 3.97
C LYS A 10 16.17 8.94 3.50
N VAL A 11 15.14 9.22 4.31
CA VAL A 11 13.74 9.05 3.89
C VAL A 11 13.38 10.19 2.93
N GLU A 12 12.92 9.83 1.74
CA GLU A 12 12.54 10.79 0.70
C GLU A 12 11.02 10.89 0.55
N LYS A 13 10.32 9.74 0.65
CA LYS A 13 8.87 9.67 0.54
C LYS A 13 8.29 8.66 1.51
N ILE A 14 7.11 8.94 2.01
CA ILE A 14 6.31 8.00 2.79
C ILE A 14 4.93 7.91 2.14
N PHE A 15 4.54 6.71 1.73
CA PHE A 15 3.21 6.44 1.19
C PHE A 15 2.40 5.56 2.13
N ARG A 16 1.14 5.89 2.22
CA ARG A 16 0.12 5.08 2.88
C ARG A 16 -0.93 4.68 1.86
N HIS A 17 -1.40 3.45 1.95
CA HIS A 17 -2.38 2.88 1.03
C HIS A 17 -3.61 2.41 1.82
N PRO A 18 -4.57 3.28 2.14
CA PRO A 18 -5.69 2.95 3.03
C PRO A 18 -6.50 1.73 2.57
N ILE A 19 -6.66 1.58 1.24
CA ILE A 19 -7.40 0.46 0.64
C ILE A 19 -6.42 -0.40 -0.16
N LYS A 20 -6.43 -1.71 0.09
CA LYS A 20 -5.61 -2.67 -0.68
C LYS A 20 -5.85 -2.52 -2.18
N SER A 21 -4.78 -2.40 -2.96
CA SER A 21 -4.78 -2.26 -4.43
C SER A 21 -5.36 -0.97 -4.99
N ILE A 22 -5.88 -0.10 -4.14
CA ILE A 22 -6.49 1.18 -4.51
C ILE A 22 -5.76 2.30 -3.79
N SER A 23 -5.68 3.46 -4.43
CA SER A 23 -5.25 4.74 -3.88
C SER A 23 -3.92 4.75 -3.14
N ARG A 24 -3.42 5.92 -2.91
CA ARG A 24 -2.28 6.21 -2.04
C ARG A 24 -2.45 7.61 -1.44
N GLU A 25 -1.79 7.81 -0.33
CA GLU A 25 -1.58 9.12 0.29
C GLU A 25 -0.09 9.32 0.49
N GLU A 26 0.46 10.42 0.03
CA GLU A 26 1.80 10.83 0.41
C GLU A 26 1.72 11.61 1.72
N ILE A 27 2.53 11.22 2.70
CA ILE A 27 2.56 11.82 4.03
C ILE A 27 3.99 12.21 4.40
N THR A 28 4.15 13.28 5.16
CA THR A 28 5.48 13.82 5.50
C THR A 28 6.08 13.21 6.75
N GLN A 29 5.25 12.67 7.64
CA GLN A 29 5.69 12.02 8.87
C GLN A 29 4.66 11.03 9.37
N ILE A 30 5.12 10.02 10.11
CA ILE A 30 4.26 9.03 10.74
C ILE A 30 4.92 8.48 12.01
N LYS A 31 4.12 8.30 13.06
CA LYS A 31 4.57 7.60 14.27
C LYS A 31 4.35 6.11 14.08
N LEU A 32 5.43 5.34 14.17
CA LEU A 32 5.35 3.89 14.10
C LEU A 32 5.10 3.28 15.48
N GLU A 33 4.39 2.17 15.49
CA GLU A 33 4.16 1.35 16.68
C GLU A 33 4.82 -0.01 16.51
N ARG A 34 5.39 -0.50 17.61
CA ARG A 34 6.10 -1.77 17.60
C ARG A 34 5.18 -2.92 17.19
N ARG A 35 5.61 -3.75 16.24
CA ARG A 35 4.89 -4.91 15.72
C ARG A 35 3.56 -4.58 15.04
N LYS A 36 3.38 -3.35 14.57
CA LYS A 36 2.24 -2.95 13.75
C LYS A 36 2.70 -2.53 12.36
N ALA A 37 1.81 -2.64 11.40
CA ALA A 37 1.97 -2.03 10.08
C ALA A 37 1.94 -0.51 10.19
N LEU A 38 2.21 0.18 9.09
CA LEU A 38 2.07 1.64 9.03
C LEU A 38 0.62 2.02 9.35
N PRO A 39 0.38 2.96 10.29
CA PRO A 39 -0.97 3.33 10.71
C PRO A 39 -1.89 3.69 9.54
N LEU A 40 -3.09 3.11 9.51
CA LEU A 40 -4.10 3.24 8.48
C LEU A 40 -3.68 2.70 7.09
N ASP A 41 -2.59 1.93 7.00
CA ASP A 41 -2.19 1.30 5.74
C ASP A 41 -2.94 -0.01 5.54
N ARG A 42 -3.57 -0.19 4.38
CA ARG A 42 -4.29 -1.41 3.97
C ARG A 42 -5.31 -1.93 4.99
N ILE A 43 -5.95 -1.00 5.72
CA ILE A 43 -7.02 -1.35 6.67
C ILE A 43 -8.30 -1.77 5.94
N TRP A 44 -8.46 -1.39 4.66
CA TRP A 44 -9.59 -1.75 3.82
C TRP A 44 -9.17 -2.63 2.67
N ALA A 45 -10.05 -3.56 2.26
CA ALA A 45 -9.88 -4.35 1.04
C ALA A 45 -11.22 -4.66 0.37
N LEU A 46 -11.19 -4.81 -0.97
CA LEU A 46 -12.35 -5.23 -1.76
C LEU A 46 -12.41 -6.75 -1.85
N VAL A 47 -13.46 -7.34 -1.32
CA VAL A 47 -13.82 -8.74 -1.53
C VAL A 47 -14.48 -8.89 -2.90
N HIS A 48 -14.23 -9.99 -3.59
CA HIS A 48 -14.81 -10.29 -4.90
C HIS A 48 -15.80 -11.47 -4.86
N GLU A 49 -16.66 -11.58 -5.85
CA GLU A 49 -17.75 -12.57 -5.92
C GLU A 49 -17.34 -14.05 -5.80
N LYS A 50 -16.08 -14.37 -6.15
CA LYS A 50 -15.50 -15.72 -6.04
C LYS A 50 -14.65 -15.90 -4.78
N SER A 51 -14.71 -14.95 -3.87
CA SER A 51 -13.92 -14.99 -2.64
C SER A 51 -14.55 -15.92 -1.60
N SER A 52 -13.70 -16.60 -0.88
CA SER A 52 -14.04 -17.32 0.36
C SER A 52 -13.60 -16.53 1.61
N PHE A 53 -13.70 -15.18 1.55
CA PHE A 53 -13.37 -14.32 2.69
C PHE A 53 -14.28 -14.67 3.89
N ASP A 54 -13.65 -14.88 5.06
CA ASP A 54 -14.36 -15.13 6.30
C ASP A 54 -14.57 -13.79 7.05
N GLU A 55 -15.82 -13.35 7.11
CA GLU A 55 -16.22 -12.09 7.77
C GLU A 55 -16.19 -12.19 9.30
N LEU A 56 -16.18 -13.39 9.86
CA LEU A 56 -16.15 -13.61 11.32
C LEU A 56 -14.73 -13.70 11.86
N SER A 57 -13.76 -13.88 10.98
CA SER A 57 -12.35 -13.93 11.37
C SER A 57 -11.77 -12.52 11.54
N ASN A 58 -11.13 -12.29 12.68
CA ASN A 58 -10.32 -11.09 12.93
C ASN A 58 -8.84 -11.29 12.55
N GLU A 59 -8.51 -12.41 11.90
CA GLU A 59 -7.16 -12.74 11.51
C GLU A 59 -6.85 -12.26 10.09
N TRP A 60 -5.55 -12.15 9.80
CA TRP A 60 -5.08 -11.88 8.44
C TRP A 60 -5.57 -12.97 7.48
N GLN A 61 -5.97 -12.57 6.28
CA GLN A 61 -6.40 -13.50 5.23
C GLN A 61 -5.60 -13.27 3.94
N PRO A 62 -5.34 -14.33 3.15
CA PRO A 62 -4.50 -14.27 1.96
C PRO A 62 -5.00 -13.24 0.92
N CYS A 63 -4.07 -12.63 0.20
CA CYS A 63 -4.37 -11.63 -0.84
C CYS A 63 -5.31 -12.15 -1.95
N THR A 64 -5.39 -13.48 -2.13
CA THR A 64 -6.32 -14.14 -3.06
C THR A 64 -7.79 -13.97 -2.71
N LYS A 65 -8.11 -13.58 -1.47
CA LYS A 65 -9.47 -13.26 -1.02
C LYS A 65 -9.95 -11.89 -1.51
N PHE A 66 -9.03 -11.06 -1.99
CA PHE A 66 -9.31 -9.66 -2.32
C PHE A 66 -9.01 -9.35 -3.78
N LEU A 67 -9.62 -8.31 -4.30
CA LEU A 67 -9.22 -7.76 -5.60
C LEU A 67 -7.80 -7.22 -5.52
N ARG A 68 -7.00 -7.53 -6.54
CA ARG A 68 -5.60 -7.13 -6.63
C ARG A 68 -5.38 -6.25 -7.85
N GLY A 69 -4.53 -5.23 -7.71
CA GLY A 69 -4.16 -4.36 -8.83
C GLY A 69 -3.49 -5.11 -10.00
N SER A 70 -2.83 -6.25 -9.72
CA SER A 70 -2.22 -7.09 -10.76
C SER A 70 -3.23 -7.74 -11.71
N ILE A 71 -4.46 -7.99 -11.25
CA ILE A 71 -5.54 -8.56 -12.06
C ILE A 71 -6.55 -7.52 -12.54
N MET A 72 -6.61 -6.36 -11.86
CA MET A 72 -7.50 -5.25 -12.22
C MET A 72 -6.74 -3.92 -12.16
N PRO A 73 -5.88 -3.63 -13.14
CA PRO A 73 -5.01 -2.44 -13.15
C PRO A 73 -5.76 -1.12 -13.07
N THR A 74 -7.00 -1.06 -13.55
CA THR A 74 -7.86 0.14 -13.48
C THR A 74 -8.07 0.65 -12.05
N LEU A 75 -8.06 -0.23 -11.06
CA LEU A 75 -8.17 0.16 -9.65
C LEU A 75 -6.97 1.00 -9.17
N SER A 76 -5.80 0.85 -9.79
CA SER A 76 -4.61 1.62 -9.43
C SER A 76 -4.70 3.10 -9.82
N ALA A 77 -5.62 3.45 -10.74
CA ALA A 77 -5.88 4.82 -11.14
C ALA A 77 -6.85 5.55 -10.18
N VAL A 78 -7.43 4.84 -9.22
CA VAL A 78 -8.26 5.47 -8.19
C VAL A 78 -7.38 6.24 -7.22
N GLU A 79 -7.60 7.54 -7.14
CA GLU A 79 -7.00 8.42 -6.15
C GLU A 79 -7.94 8.57 -4.95
N SER A 80 -7.36 8.71 -3.75
CA SER A 80 -8.11 9.08 -2.55
C SER A 80 -7.50 10.29 -1.88
N ILE A 81 -8.35 11.17 -1.41
CA ILE A 81 -7.97 12.31 -0.57
C ILE A 81 -8.71 12.13 0.75
N ARG A 82 -7.96 11.96 1.82
CA ARG A 82 -8.54 11.86 3.17
C ARG A 82 -9.03 13.22 3.62
N THR A 83 -10.30 13.31 4.00
CA THR A 83 -10.95 14.56 4.42
C THR A 83 -11.36 14.54 5.91
N GLY A 84 -11.22 13.40 6.56
CA GLY A 84 -11.53 13.22 7.99
C GLY A 84 -11.19 11.81 8.46
N ASP A 85 -11.63 11.46 9.67
CA ASP A 85 -11.49 10.08 10.13
C ASP A 85 -12.43 9.20 9.31
N GLN A 86 -11.85 8.16 8.63
CA GLN A 86 -12.55 7.26 7.70
C GLN A 86 -13.30 7.96 6.54
N LYS A 87 -13.13 9.29 6.36
CA LYS A 87 -13.76 10.07 5.28
C LYS A 87 -12.79 10.33 4.15
N TYR A 88 -13.23 10.02 2.94
CA TYR A 88 -12.41 10.12 1.74
C TYR A 88 -13.19 10.70 0.57
N THR A 89 -12.51 11.49 -0.25
CA THR A 89 -12.96 11.82 -1.61
C THR A 89 -12.18 10.96 -2.59
N PHE A 90 -12.88 10.17 -3.38
CA PHE A 90 -12.31 9.32 -4.42
C PHE A 90 -12.45 9.95 -5.79
N LYS A 91 -11.43 9.78 -6.62
CA LYS A 91 -11.39 10.26 -8.01
C LYS A 91 -10.87 9.16 -8.92
N HIS A 92 -11.37 9.11 -10.14
CA HIS A 92 -10.87 8.27 -11.22
C HIS A 92 -11.10 9.00 -12.55
N PRO A 93 -10.22 8.88 -13.58
CA PRO A 93 -10.37 9.59 -14.85
C PRO A 93 -11.73 9.37 -15.55
N GLU A 94 -12.30 8.18 -15.41
CA GLU A 94 -13.55 7.77 -16.08
C GLU A 94 -14.81 7.89 -15.20
N LEU A 95 -14.68 8.29 -13.92
CA LEU A 95 -15.79 8.33 -12.97
C LEU A 95 -15.97 9.73 -12.38
N LYS A 96 -17.21 10.08 -12.04
CA LYS A 96 -17.45 11.30 -11.26
C LYS A 96 -16.85 11.13 -9.86
N PRO A 97 -16.18 12.16 -9.32
CA PRO A 97 -15.70 12.13 -7.94
C PRO A 97 -16.82 11.83 -6.94
N ILE A 98 -16.49 11.10 -5.87
CA ILE A 98 -17.42 10.75 -4.80
C ILE A 98 -16.77 10.97 -3.43
N SER A 99 -17.54 11.48 -2.47
CA SER A 99 -17.09 11.65 -1.07
C SER A 99 -17.91 10.73 -0.18
N LEU A 100 -17.21 9.92 0.62
CA LEU A 100 -17.80 8.84 1.42
C LEU A 100 -17.17 8.78 2.81
N ASP A 101 -17.95 8.31 3.77
CA ASP A 101 -17.50 7.91 5.11
C ASP A 101 -17.45 6.39 5.19
N LEU A 102 -16.26 5.81 5.13
CA LEU A 102 -16.09 4.35 5.13
C LEU A 102 -16.44 3.69 6.48
N SER A 103 -16.69 4.47 7.54
CA SER A 103 -17.31 3.94 8.75
C SER A 103 -18.79 3.57 8.56
N ASP A 104 -19.47 4.23 7.62
CA ASP A 104 -20.87 3.94 7.27
C ASP A 104 -20.95 2.73 6.31
N HIS A 105 -21.85 1.80 6.64
CA HIS A 105 -22.04 0.58 5.83
C HIS A 105 -22.67 0.89 4.45
N ALA A 106 -23.57 1.86 4.35
CA ALA A 106 -24.21 2.24 3.09
C ALA A 106 -23.19 2.90 2.15
N ASP A 107 -22.30 3.73 2.68
CA ASP A 107 -21.21 4.37 1.93
C ASP A 107 -20.21 3.34 1.40
N ARG A 108 -19.92 2.27 2.14
CA ARG A 108 -19.10 1.16 1.62
C ARG A 108 -19.75 0.46 0.44
N GLY A 109 -21.07 0.24 0.48
CA GLY A 109 -21.83 -0.29 -0.65
C GLY A 109 -21.81 0.66 -1.85
N THR A 110 -21.97 1.95 -1.60
CA THR A 110 -21.88 3.01 -2.61
C THR A 110 -20.50 3.04 -3.28
N PHE A 111 -19.43 2.88 -2.51
CA PHE A 111 -18.06 2.78 -3.05
C PHE A 111 -17.90 1.58 -3.99
N VAL A 112 -18.40 0.41 -3.61
CA VAL A 112 -18.36 -0.78 -4.47
C VAL A 112 -19.09 -0.53 -5.78
N ASN A 113 -20.30 0.02 -5.72
CA ASN A 113 -21.11 0.33 -6.91
C ASN A 113 -20.42 1.38 -7.80
N TRP A 114 -19.77 2.36 -7.22
CA TRP A 114 -19.03 3.39 -7.94
C TRP A 114 -17.85 2.80 -8.75
N LEU A 115 -17.24 1.71 -8.29
CA LEU A 115 -16.14 1.05 -8.99
C LEU A 115 -16.59 0.13 -10.12
N LEU A 116 -17.83 -0.39 -10.10
CA LEU A 116 -18.29 -1.39 -11.07
C LEU A 116 -18.07 -0.98 -12.54
N PRO A 117 -18.31 0.26 -12.97
CA PRO A 117 -18.15 0.66 -14.38
C PRO A 117 -16.73 0.50 -14.92
N ILE A 118 -15.71 0.58 -14.05
CA ILE A 118 -14.29 0.45 -14.45
C ILE A 118 -13.74 -0.96 -14.24
N CYS A 119 -14.55 -1.87 -13.72
CA CYS A 119 -14.16 -3.25 -13.49
C CYS A 119 -14.30 -4.07 -14.78
N SER A 120 -13.22 -4.72 -15.22
CA SER A 120 -13.24 -5.60 -16.38
C SER A 120 -14.14 -6.82 -16.16
N ASP A 121 -14.91 -7.22 -17.19
CA ASP A 121 -15.74 -8.44 -17.16
C ASP A 121 -14.93 -9.74 -17.20
N LYS A 122 -13.64 -9.65 -17.47
CA LYS A 122 -12.75 -10.83 -17.49
C LYS A 122 -12.39 -11.34 -16.10
N PHE A 123 -12.65 -10.54 -15.05
CA PHE A 123 -12.26 -10.85 -13.68
C PHE A 123 -13.46 -10.74 -12.73
N PRO A 124 -13.39 -11.43 -11.58
CA PRO A 124 -14.45 -11.33 -10.57
C PRO A 124 -14.71 -9.89 -10.13
N LYS A 125 -15.98 -9.53 -10.00
CA LYS A 125 -16.42 -8.18 -9.60
C LYS A 125 -16.28 -7.98 -8.09
N PRO A 126 -16.05 -6.74 -7.61
CA PRO A 126 -16.13 -6.42 -6.19
C PRO A 126 -17.55 -6.60 -5.67
N THR A 127 -17.67 -7.12 -4.46
CA THR A 127 -18.96 -7.30 -3.78
C THR A 127 -19.05 -6.53 -2.48
N LYS A 128 -17.94 -6.39 -1.76
CA LYS A 128 -17.89 -5.72 -0.46
C LYS A 128 -16.57 -4.99 -0.27
N LEU A 129 -16.62 -3.87 0.44
CA LEU A 129 -15.45 -3.24 1.07
C LEU A 129 -15.42 -3.66 2.54
N VAL A 130 -14.36 -4.32 2.96
CA VAL A 130 -14.20 -4.88 4.31
C VAL A 130 -13.01 -4.28 5.03
N CYS A 131 -13.08 -4.27 6.35
CA CYS A 131 -12.00 -3.93 7.26
C CYS A 131 -11.87 -5.07 8.28
N VAL A 132 -10.64 -5.50 8.55
CA VAL A 132 -10.35 -6.42 9.65
C VAL A 132 -9.77 -5.62 10.80
N ALA A 133 -10.38 -5.72 11.97
CA ALA A 133 -9.96 -4.92 13.12
C ALA A 133 -8.49 -5.17 13.47
N ASP A 134 -7.75 -4.09 13.71
CA ASP A 134 -6.33 -4.08 14.12
C ASP A 134 -5.37 -4.84 13.19
N THR A 135 -5.81 -5.17 11.97
CA THR A 135 -5.03 -5.96 11.02
C THR A 135 -4.91 -5.24 9.68
N ALA A 136 -3.68 -4.89 9.29
CA ALA A 136 -3.43 -4.43 7.92
C ALA A 136 -3.46 -5.65 6.97
N LEU A 137 -4.25 -5.53 5.89
CA LEU A 137 -4.42 -6.57 4.87
C LEU A 137 -3.26 -6.55 3.87
N THR A 138 -2.02 -6.62 4.38
CA THR A 138 -0.79 -6.70 3.61
C THR A 138 -0.67 -8.04 2.87
N ASP A 139 0.37 -8.21 2.05
CA ASP A 139 0.60 -9.48 1.33
C ASP A 139 1.27 -10.53 2.22
N THR A 140 1.81 -10.14 3.36
CA THR A 140 2.43 -11.01 4.37
C THR A 140 1.47 -11.31 5.51
N PRO A 141 1.56 -12.50 6.14
CA PRO A 141 0.71 -12.87 7.29
C PRO A 141 1.12 -12.18 8.60
N PHE A 142 2.13 -11.35 8.58
CA PHE A 142 2.58 -10.55 9.72
C PHE A 142 2.51 -9.06 9.40
N GLN A 143 2.36 -8.25 10.43
CA GLN A 143 2.31 -6.80 10.28
C GLN A 143 3.70 -6.27 9.91
N SER A 144 3.82 -5.68 8.73
CA SER A 144 5.07 -5.20 8.17
C SER A 144 4.93 -3.82 7.52
N ILE A 145 6.08 -3.19 7.28
CA ILE A 145 6.21 -1.93 6.55
C ILE A 145 7.23 -2.17 5.45
N SER A 146 6.88 -1.88 4.21
CA SER A 146 7.81 -2.04 3.10
C SER A 146 8.74 -0.84 2.97
N ILE A 147 10.02 -1.13 2.77
CA ILE A 147 11.07 -0.14 2.51
C ILE A 147 11.62 -0.39 1.11
N ASN A 148 11.67 0.65 0.31
CA ASN A 148 12.12 0.60 -1.08
C ASN A 148 13.19 1.67 -1.33
N SER A 149 14.13 1.40 -2.24
CA SER A 149 15.20 2.34 -2.60
C SER A 149 14.88 3.07 -3.90
N LEU A 150 14.97 4.41 -3.88
CA LEU A 150 14.89 5.23 -5.09
C LEU A 150 16.11 5.02 -5.99
N ASP A 151 17.27 4.73 -5.42
CA ASP A 151 18.48 4.45 -6.21
C ASP A 151 18.30 3.15 -7.01
N SER A 152 17.69 2.12 -6.40
CA SER A 152 17.37 0.85 -7.08
C SER A 152 16.28 1.05 -8.15
N LEU A 153 15.29 1.87 -7.86
CA LEU A 153 14.23 2.20 -8.82
C LEU A 153 14.79 2.95 -10.05
N GLU A 154 15.71 3.87 -9.84
CA GLU A 154 16.40 4.59 -10.92
C GLU A 154 17.25 3.64 -11.78
N ASP A 155 17.98 2.71 -11.16
CA ASP A 155 18.76 1.71 -11.89
C ASP A 155 17.85 0.75 -12.66
N LEU A 156 16.74 0.31 -12.06
CA LEU A 156 15.72 -0.50 -12.72
C LEU A 156 15.10 0.24 -13.93
N SER A 157 14.77 1.53 -13.77
CA SER A 157 14.24 2.38 -14.84
C SER A 157 15.21 2.45 -16.02
N LYS A 158 16.51 2.65 -15.76
CA LYS A 158 17.56 2.66 -16.78
C LYS A 158 17.64 1.32 -17.51
N LYS A 159 17.63 0.20 -16.78
CA LYS A 159 17.69 -1.14 -17.36
C LYS A 159 16.46 -1.48 -18.18
N ALA A 160 15.28 -1.03 -17.75
CA ALA A 160 14.01 -1.24 -18.45
C ALA A 160 13.81 -0.29 -19.66
N GLY A 161 14.60 0.77 -19.77
CA GLY A 161 14.46 1.79 -20.82
C GLY A 161 13.18 2.63 -20.71
N ILE A 162 12.55 2.65 -19.53
CA ILE A 162 11.32 3.43 -19.24
C ILE A 162 11.42 4.11 -17.88
N SER A 163 10.72 5.24 -17.70
CA SER A 163 10.58 5.85 -16.38
C SER A 163 9.63 5.02 -15.52
N LEU A 164 10.10 4.63 -14.32
CA LEU A 164 9.30 3.92 -13.33
C LEU A 164 9.07 4.84 -12.13
N GLU A 165 7.81 5.05 -11.82
CA GLU A 165 7.42 5.86 -10.67
C GLU A 165 7.29 4.98 -9.41
N PRO A 166 7.70 5.46 -8.21
CA PRO A 166 7.63 4.70 -6.96
C PRO A 166 6.20 4.24 -6.62
N GLU A 167 5.21 4.98 -7.05
CA GLU A 167 3.79 4.70 -6.86
C GLU A 167 3.34 3.34 -7.42
N ARG A 168 4.02 2.84 -8.46
CA ARG A 168 3.73 1.53 -9.07
C ARG A 168 3.99 0.37 -8.12
N PHE A 169 4.95 0.51 -7.23
CA PHE A 169 5.42 -0.56 -6.34
C PHE A 169 4.67 -0.60 -5.02
N ARG A 170 3.87 0.43 -4.72
CA ARG A 170 3.05 0.52 -3.51
C ARG A 170 3.84 0.29 -2.21
N GLY A 171 5.12 0.67 -2.22
CA GLY A 171 5.98 0.68 -1.04
C GLY A 171 5.60 1.79 -0.07
N ASN A 172 5.83 1.57 1.24
CA ASN A 172 5.49 2.55 2.26
C ASN A 172 6.59 3.60 2.43
N ILE A 173 7.83 3.20 2.65
CA ILE A 173 8.95 4.10 2.89
C ILE A 173 9.92 4.02 1.72
N TRP A 174 10.21 5.15 1.12
CA TRP A 174 11.17 5.28 0.04
C TRP A 174 12.38 6.05 0.52
N ILE A 175 13.54 5.44 0.36
CA ILE A 175 14.82 5.93 0.88
C ILE A 175 15.84 6.15 -0.22
N ARG A 176 16.90 6.89 0.11
CA ARG A 176 18.14 6.90 -0.65
C ARG A 176 19.27 6.34 0.20
N THR A 177 20.05 5.47 -0.42
CA THR A 177 21.24 4.85 0.16
C THR A 177 22.53 5.34 -0.51
N GLY A 178 22.41 6.04 -1.64
CA GLY A 178 23.52 6.46 -2.49
C GLY A 178 24.06 5.35 -3.40
N LYS A 179 23.53 4.12 -3.28
CA LYS A 179 23.93 2.99 -4.12
C LYS A 179 22.71 2.07 -4.34
N PRO A 180 22.41 1.68 -5.59
CA PRO A 180 21.31 0.78 -5.87
C PRO A 180 21.54 -0.61 -5.28
N TRP A 181 20.45 -1.30 -4.94
CA TRP A 181 20.37 -2.68 -4.48
C TRP A 181 20.99 -2.95 -3.10
N THR A 182 21.41 -1.92 -2.36
CA THR A 182 21.99 -2.06 -1.02
C THR A 182 20.99 -2.63 -0.01
N GLU A 183 19.70 -2.35 -0.21
CA GLU A 183 18.61 -2.82 0.65
C GLU A 183 18.51 -4.34 0.73
N PHE A 184 18.96 -5.07 -0.28
CA PHE A 184 18.97 -6.55 -0.28
C PHE A 184 19.99 -7.13 0.72
N ASP A 185 21.04 -6.38 1.03
CA ASP A 185 22.05 -6.80 2.02
C ASP A 185 21.53 -6.69 3.46
N TRP A 186 20.36 -6.10 3.68
CA TRP A 186 19.81 -5.84 5.00
C TRP A 186 18.91 -6.96 5.54
N VAL A 187 18.58 -7.94 4.73
CA VAL A 187 17.72 -9.05 5.16
C VAL A 187 18.38 -9.79 6.34
N GLY A 188 17.64 -9.88 7.44
CA GLY A 188 18.15 -10.44 8.70
C GLY A 188 18.79 -9.42 9.63
N GLU A 189 19.04 -8.18 9.21
CA GLU A 189 19.70 -7.15 9.98
C GLU A 189 18.74 -6.20 10.70
N LEU A 190 19.26 -5.47 11.68
CA LEU A 190 18.63 -4.31 12.29
C LEU A 190 19.13 -3.05 11.60
N ILE A 191 18.23 -2.26 11.04
CA ILE A 191 18.54 -0.97 10.45
C ILE A 191 17.97 0.16 11.29
N LYS A 192 18.57 1.34 11.21
CA LYS A 192 18.11 2.54 11.89
C LYS A 192 17.86 3.66 10.89
N ILE A 193 16.62 4.13 10.84
CA ILE A 193 16.19 5.22 9.96
C ILE A 193 15.50 6.28 10.82
N ASP A 194 15.97 7.52 10.80
CA ASP A 194 15.46 8.65 11.58
C ASP A 194 15.23 8.32 13.07
N GLY A 195 16.15 7.54 13.67
CA GLY A 195 16.07 7.14 15.07
C GLY A 195 15.15 5.95 15.36
N VAL A 196 14.40 5.46 14.36
CA VAL A 196 13.58 4.26 14.48
C VAL A 196 14.40 3.02 14.11
N GLU A 197 14.37 2.01 14.97
CA GLU A 197 15.02 0.72 14.74
C GLU A 197 14.03 -0.27 14.12
N LEU A 198 14.42 -0.87 12.99
CA LEU A 198 13.59 -1.77 12.20
C LEU A 198 14.34 -3.07 11.95
N LYS A 199 13.67 -4.22 12.15
CA LYS A 199 14.19 -5.54 11.77
C LYS A 199 13.76 -5.83 10.34
N VAL A 200 14.71 -6.03 9.44
CA VAL A 200 14.44 -6.47 8.08
C VAL A 200 14.24 -7.98 8.08
N VAL A 201 13.15 -8.48 7.50
CA VAL A 201 12.76 -9.90 7.56
C VAL A 201 12.72 -10.56 6.18
N ASP A 202 12.48 -9.81 5.11
CA ASP A 202 12.48 -10.25 3.71
C ASP A 202 12.65 -9.05 2.76
#